data_d08f82e2e2aba8b57aadefcea4450715
#
_entry.id   d08f82e2e2aba8b57aadefcea4450715
#
_cell.length_a   1.000
_cell.length_b   1.000
_cell.length_c   1.000
_cell.angle_alpha   90.00
_cell.angle_beta   90.00
_cell.angle_gamma   90.00
#
_symmetry.space_group_name_H-M   'P 1'
#
loop_
_entity.id
_entity.type
_entity.pdbx_description
1 polymer ?
#
loop_
_entity_poly.entity_id
_entity_poly.type
_entity_poly.pdbx_seq_one_letter_code
_entity_poly.pdbx_strand_id
1 'polypeptide(L)'
;SIITTIKRLAQSGVSNYSNTVKHWIDNSDYNISEEKKKALETMFAKSHVSVIYGAAGTGKTTFINYISNFFKEYSKLYLAYTNPAVNNLKRKVAATSDCEFMTISKFNNRYNNDIKRKYDIIFIDECSTVSNKEMKEFLELADYKLLVLVGDTYQIESIEFGNWFDTIRGFLPESAICELVKPYRS
;
A
#
# COMPACT_ATOMS: atom_id res chain seq x y z
N SER A 1 -1.05 16.22 -10.75
CA SER A 1 0.29 15.80 -10.29
C SER A 1 0.17 14.76 -9.20
N ILE A 2 1.26 14.08 -8.88
CA ILE A 2 1.33 13.10 -7.80
C ILE A 2 0.90 13.75 -6.48
N ILE A 3 1.49 14.89 -6.16
CA ILE A 3 1.23 15.59 -4.89
C ILE A 3 -0.24 16.03 -4.78
N THR A 4 -0.81 16.55 -5.85
CA THR A 4 -2.22 16.96 -5.85
C THR A 4 -3.16 15.78 -5.56
N THR A 5 -2.89 14.63 -6.19
CA THR A 5 -3.69 13.42 -5.97
C THR A 5 -3.54 12.91 -4.53
N ILE A 6 -2.33 12.86 -4.01
CA ILE A 6 -2.06 12.43 -2.63
C ILE A 6 -2.74 13.36 -1.62
N LYS A 7 -2.66 14.67 -1.81
CA LYS A 7 -3.35 15.64 -0.95
C LYS A 7 -4.86 15.41 -0.93
N ARG A 8 -5.45 15.15 -2.08
CA ARG A 8 -6.88 14.86 -2.20
C ARG A 8 -7.27 13.60 -1.43
N LEU A 9 -6.50 12.52 -1.61
CA LEU A 9 -6.74 11.25 -0.92
C LEU A 9 -6.55 11.37 0.60
N ALA A 10 -5.67 12.27 1.05
CA ALA A 10 -5.35 12.47 2.45
C ALA A 10 -6.31 13.41 3.21
N GLN A 11 -7.35 13.92 2.56
CA GLN A 11 -8.29 14.87 3.17
C GLN A 11 -9.29 14.22 4.12
N SER A 12 -9.65 12.97 3.87
CA SER A 12 -10.64 12.26 4.68
C SER A 12 -10.35 10.78 4.75
N GLY A 13 -10.79 10.14 5.81
CA GLY A 13 -10.65 8.71 6.03
C GLY A 13 -11.94 7.95 5.85
N VAL A 14 -11.88 6.67 6.16
CA VAL A 14 -13.01 5.74 6.10
C VAL A 14 -13.82 5.87 7.39
N SER A 15 -15.12 6.05 7.25
CA SER A 15 -16.02 6.17 8.39
C SER A 15 -16.00 4.91 9.27
N ASN A 16 -15.90 5.10 10.58
CA ASN A 16 -15.88 4.02 11.58
C ASN A 16 -14.75 3.00 11.39
N TYR A 17 -13.70 3.38 10.69
CA TYR A 17 -12.61 2.47 10.31
C TYR A 17 -11.93 1.84 11.53
N SER A 18 -11.50 2.64 12.49
CA SER A 18 -10.73 2.14 13.65
C SER A 18 -11.51 1.13 14.48
N ASN A 19 -12.80 1.36 14.70
CA ASN A 19 -13.66 0.42 15.44
C ASN A 19 -13.83 -0.89 14.69
N THR A 20 -14.02 -0.83 13.38
CA THR A 20 -14.14 -2.02 12.53
C THR A 20 -12.85 -2.86 12.57
N VAL A 21 -11.69 -2.21 12.49
CA VAL A 21 -10.40 -2.88 12.58
C VAL A 21 -10.19 -3.53 13.95
N LYS A 22 -10.48 -2.81 15.02
CA LYS A 22 -10.35 -3.35 16.39
C LYS A 22 -11.19 -4.62 16.57
N HIS A 23 -12.41 -4.59 16.06
CA HIS A 23 -13.27 -5.77 16.10
C HIS A 23 -12.67 -6.94 15.31
N TRP A 24 -12.15 -6.67 14.12
CA TRP A 24 -11.49 -7.70 13.31
C TRP A 24 -10.25 -8.27 14.00
N ILE A 25 -9.41 -7.44 14.59
CA ILE A 25 -8.22 -7.87 15.34
C ILE A 25 -8.61 -8.78 16.50
N ASP A 26 -9.61 -8.39 17.28
CA ASP A 26 -10.06 -9.15 18.45
C ASP A 26 -10.60 -10.54 18.08
N ASN A 27 -11.11 -10.70 16.87
CA ASN A 27 -11.66 -11.97 16.38
C ASN A 27 -10.72 -12.70 15.42
N SER A 28 -9.51 -12.17 15.20
CA SER A 28 -8.53 -12.76 14.29
C SER A 28 -7.69 -13.84 14.99
N ASP A 29 -7.36 -14.89 14.23
CA ASP A 29 -6.43 -15.93 14.67
C ASP A 29 -4.95 -15.55 14.47
N TYR A 30 -4.68 -14.41 13.82
CA TYR A 30 -3.32 -13.94 13.62
C TYR A 30 -2.67 -13.45 14.91
N ASN A 31 -1.41 -13.78 15.09
CA ASN A 31 -0.59 -13.22 16.17
C ASN A 31 0.05 -11.91 15.70
N ILE A 32 -0.72 -10.84 15.78
CA ILE A 32 -0.30 -9.52 15.27
C ILE A 32 0.44 -8.76 16.38
N SER A 33 1.63 -8.24 16.07
CA SER A 33 2.38 -7.41 17.01
C SER A 33 1.62 -6.11 17.35
N GLU A 34 1.89 -5.53 18.52
CA GLU A 34 1.24 -4.28 18.93
C GLU A 34 1.51 -3.13 17.95
N GLU A 35 2.72 -3.06 17.39
CA GLU A 35 3.08 -2.08 16.36
C GLU A 35 2.16 -2.19 15.14
N LYS A 36 1.97 -3.41 14.64
CA LYS A 36 1.14 -3.64 13.45
C LYS A 36 -0.35 -3.47 13.75
N LYS A 37 -0.81 -3.84 14.94
CA LYS A 37 -2.19 -3.58 15.37
C LYS A 37 -2.50 -2.09 15.32
N LYS A 38 -1.65 -1.28 15.93
CA LYS A 38 -1.82 0.17 15.96
C LYS A 38 -1.82 0.75 14.55
N ALA A 39 -0.86 0.36 13.72
CA ALA A 39 -0.78 0.81 12.34
C ALA A 39 -2.03 0.44 11.55
N LEU A 40 -2.51 -0.79 11.68
CA LEU A 40 -3.73 -1.24 11.01
C LEU A 40 -4.96 -0.44 11.44
N GLU A 41 -5.09 -0.13 12.73
CA GLU A 41 -6.19 0.64 13.29
C GLU A 41 -6.24 2.09 12.80
N THR A 42 -5.10 2.66 12.43
CA THR A 42 -5.00 4.10 12.12
C THR A 42 -4.84 4.40 10.63
N MET A 43 -4.43 3.44 9.82
CA MET A 43 -3.97 3.70 8.47
C MET A 43 -5.00 4.40 7.56
N PHE A 44 -6.27 4.11 7.69
CA PHE A 44 -7.33 4.75 6.92
C PHE A 44 -8.33 5.53 7.78
N ALA A 45 -7.94 5.86 9.01
CA ALA A 45 -8.81 6.62 9.91
C ALA A 45 -9.02 8.07 9.43
N LYS A 46 -8.00 8.65 8.79
CA LYS A 46 -8.00 10.06 8.35
C LYS A 46 -7.59 10.26 6.89
N SER A 47 -7.37 9.18 6.15
CA SER A 47 -6.83 9.24 4.79
C SER A 47 -7.31 8.06 3.96
N HIS A 48 -7.42 8.24 2.64
CA HIS A 48 -7.67 7.15 1.69
C HIS A 48 -6.37 6.61 1.07
N VAL A 49 -5.23 7.15 1.46
CA VAL A 49 -3.91 6.63 1.11
C VAL A 49 -3.10 6.42 2.37
N SER A 50 -2.44 5.28 2.49
CA SER A 50 -1.56 4.96 3.60
C SER A 50 -0.21 4.52 3.07
N VAL A 51 0.85 4.85 3.79
CA VAL A 51 2.23 4.56 3.40
C VAL A 51 2.90 3.73 4.47
N ILE A 52 3.57 2.68 4.03
CA ILE A 52 4.30 1.76 4.91
C ILE A 52 5.78 1.81 4.54
N TYR A 53 6.59 2.28 5.47
CA TYR A 53 8.05 2.32 5.35
C TYR A 53 8.68 1.24 6.21
N GLY A 54 9.70 0.59 5.68
CA GLY A 54 10.45 -0.38 6.45
C GLY A 54 11.61 -0.93 5.66
N ALA A 55 12.73 -1.19 6.33
CA ALA A 55 13.87 -1.86 5.74
C ALA A 55 13.55 -3.34 5.49
N ALA A 56 14.43 -4.02 4.76
CA ALA A 56 14.32 -5.46 4.55
C ALA A 56 14.26 -6.21 5.89
N GLY A 57 13.36 -7.18 5.98
CA GLY A 57 13.20 -8.00 7.19
C GLY A 57 12.37 -7.37 8.31
N THR A 58 11.66 -6.26 8.04
CA THR A 58 10.79 -5.61 9.03
C THR A 58 9.36 -6.16 9.04
N GLY A 59 9.03 -7.08 8.12
CA GLY A 59 7.70 -7.67 8.06
C GLY A 59 6.70 -6.90 7.21
N LYS A 60 7.15 -6.17 6.21
CA LYS A 60 6.26 -5.44 5.29
C LYS A 60 5.27 -6.38 4.59
N THR A 61 5.73 -7.50 4.06
CA THR A 61 4.88 -8.47 3.36
C THR A 61 3.88 -9.12 4.32
N THR A 62 4.30 -9.44 5.54
CA THR A 62 3.41 -9.93 6.58
C THR A 62 2.31 -8.92 6.88
N PHE A 63 2.66 -7.64 6.95
CA PHE A 63 1.69 -6.58 7.18
C PHE A 63 0.71 -6.44 6.02
N ILE A 64 1.19 -6.50 4.78
CA ILE A 64 0.33 -6.52 3.59
C ILE A 64 -0.68 -7.68 3.70
N ASN A 65 -0.23 -8.85 4.15
CA ASN A 65 -1.12 -10.00 4.32
C ASN A 65 -2.22 -9.74 5.36
N TYR A 66 -1.90 -9.12 6.47
CA TYR A 66 -2.91 -8.74 7.48
C TYR A 66 -3.92 -7.75 6.91
N ILE A 67 -3.46 -6.73 6.21
CA ILE A 67 -4.34 -5.74 5.56
C ILE A 67 -5.24 -6.44 4.53
N SER A 68 -4.68 -7.31 3.71
CA SER A 68 -5.42 -8.06 2.70
C SER A 68 -6.52 -8.91 3.33
N ASN A 69 -6.22 -9.54 4.46
CA ASN A 69 -7.18 -10.38 5.15
C ASN A 69 -8.30 -9.56 5.79
N PHE A 70 -7.97 -8.41 6.37
CA PHE A 70 -8.99 -7.49 6.86
C PHE A 70 -9.94 -7.07 5.74
N PHE A 71 -9.40 -6.81 4.54
CA PHE A 71 -10.17 -6.41 3.36
C PHE A 71 -10.55 -7.59 2.45
N LYS A 72 -10.70 -8.80 3.00
CA LYS A 72 -10.90 -10.02 2.19
C LYS A 72 -12.09 -9.97 1.24
N GLU A 73 -13.14 -9.24 1.60
CA GLU A 73 -14.35 -9.12 0.80
C GLU A 73 -14.25 -8.07 -0.32
N TYR A 74 -13.14 -7.36 -0.39
CA TYR A 74 -12.94 -6.25 -1.32
C TYR A 74 -12.13 -6.68 -2.53
N SER A 75 -12.40 -6.08 -3.70
CA SER A 75 -11.56 -6.27 -4.89
C SER A 75 -10.19 -5.63 -4.68
N LYS A 76 -9.14 -6.36 -5.00
CA LYS A 76 -7.76 -5.95 -4.73
C LYS A 76 -6.86 -6.09 -5.94
N LEU A 77 -6.00 -5.10 -6.14
CA LEU A 77 -4.92 -5.15 -7.11
C LEU A 77 -3.59 -5.00 -6.36
N TYR A 78 -2.65 -5.88 -6.64
CA TYR A 78 -1.30 -5.83 -6.09
C TYR A 78 -0.33 -5.54 -7.21
N LEU A 79 0.38 -4.42 -7.09
CA LEU A 79 1.37 -3.97 -8.05
C LEU A 79 2.77 -3.96 -7.42
N ALA A 80 3.77 -4.23 -8.22
CA ALA A 80 5.16 -4.05 -7.86
C ALA A 80 5.96 -3.66 -9.10
N TYR A 81 7.19 -3.20 -8.90
CA TYR A 81 8.01 -2.73 -10.02
C TYR A 81 8.50 -3.88 -10.89
N THR A 82 8.86 -5.03 -10.30
CA THR A 82 9.46 -6.17 -10.99
C THR A 82 8.60 -7.42 -10.91
N ASN A 83 8.76 -8.32 -11.89
CA ASN A 83 8.09 -9.63 -11.84
C ASN A 83 8.48 -10.48 -10.62
N PRO A 84 9.76 -10.54 -10.19
CA PRO A 84 10.10 -11.24 -8.95
C PRO A 84 9.36 -10.70 -7.73
N ALA A 85 9.19 -9.39 -7.60
CA ALA A 85 8.44 -8.79 -6.51
C ALA A 85 6.96 -9.16 -6.58
N VAL A 86 6.36 -9.15 -7.77
CA VAL A 86 4.97 -9.61 -7.97
C VAL A 86 4.82 -11.07 -7.55
N ASN A 87 5.74 -11.93 -7.97
CA ASN A 87 5.71 -13.34 -7.60
C ASN A 87 5.87 -13.57 -6.10
N ASN A 88 6.69 -12.75 -5.44
CA ASN A 88 6.85 -12.78 -3.99
C ASN A 88 5.54 -12.43 -3.28
N LEU A 89 4.83 -11.42 -3.75
CA LEU A 89 3.51 -11.07 -3.22
C LEU A 89 2.51 -12.22 -3.39
N LYS A 90 2.46 -12.82 -4.59
CA LYS A 90 1.58 -13.96 -4.86
C LYS A 90 1.80 -15.13 -3.90
N ARG A 91 3.06 -15.40 -3.54
CA ARG A 91 3.40 -16.50 -2.64
C ARG A 91 3.07 -16.21 -1.18
N LYS A 92 3.23 -14.96 -0.74
CA LYS A 92 3.17 -14.59 0.68
C LYS A 92 1.86 -13.98 1.10
N VAL A 93 1.12 -13.38 0.18
CA VAL A 93 -0.19 -12.83 0.47
C VAL A 93 -1.24 -13.91 0.21
N ALA A 94 -2.00 -14.25 1.23
CA ALA A 94 -3.08 -15.24 1.10
C ALA A 94 -4.09 -14.76 0.07
N ALA A 95 -4.32 -15.60 -0.96
CA ALA A 95 -5.27 -15.28 -2.00
C ALA A 95 -6.68 -15.21 -1.40
N THR A 96 -7.28 -14.05 -1.50
CA THR A 96 -8.69 -13.85 -1.23
C THR A 96 -9.42 -13.75 -2.57
N SER A 97 -10.74 -13.78 -2.56
CA SER A 97 -11.51 -13.61 -3.79
C SER A 97 -11.22 -12.25 -4.44
N ASP A 98 -11.27 -12.22 -5.76
CA ASP A 98 -11.15 -11.00 -6.56
C ASP A 98 -9.82 -10.24 -6.38
N CYS A 99 -8.71 -10.96 -6.57
CA CYS A 99 -7.36 -10.42 -6.51
C CYS A 99 -6.67 -10.52 -7.87
N GLU A 100 -5.97 -9.45 -8.25
CA GLU A 100 -5.07 -9.44 -9.40
C GLU A 100 -3.67 -9.02 -8.97
N PHE A 101 -2.66 -9.58 -9.65
CA PHE A 101 -1.25 -9.30 -9.39
C PHE A 101 -0.54 -9.00 -10.71
N MET A 102 0.15 -7.88 -10.81
CA MET A 102 0.92 -7.54 -12.01
C MET A 102 1.97 -6.47 -11.71
N THR A 103 2.88 -6.24 -12.66
CA THR A 103 3.80 -5.11 -12.55
C THR A 103 3.06 -3.80 -12.84
N ILE A 104 3.58 -2.70 -12.28
CA ILE A 104 3.02 -1.36 -12.56
C ILE A 104 3.13 -1.02 -14.05
N SER A 105 4.20 -1.45 -14.71
CA SER A 105 4.37 -1.27 -16.15
C SER A 105 3.28 -1.97 -16.95
N LYS A 106 2.98 -3.22 -16.60
CA LYS A 106 1.89 -3.97 -17.24
C LYS A 106 0.55 -3.30 -17.04
N PHE A 107 0.28 -2.82 -15.81
CA PHE A 107 -0.94 -2.10 -15.52
C PHE A 107 -1.06 -0.84 -16.39
N ASN A 108 -0.03 -0.01 -16.43
CA ASN A 108 -0.05 1.24 -17.18
C ASN A 108 -0.22 1.00 -18.69
N ASN A 109 0.40 -0.03 -19.23
CA ASN A 109 0.26 -0.39 -20.65
C ASN A 109 -1.11 -0.98 -20.97
N ARG A 110 -1.63 -1.85 -20.12
CA ARG A 110 -2.92 -2.51 -20.33
C ARG A 110 -4.07 -1.52 -20.32
N TYR A 111 -4.06 -0.57 -19.40
CA TYR A 111 -5.19 0.32 -19.17
C TYR A 111 -5.16 1.59 -20.04
N ASN A 112 -4.12 1.81 -20.82
CA ASN A 112 -4.11 2.88 -21.82
C ASN A 112 -5.12 2.65 -22.95
N ASN A 113 -5.51 1.38 -23.19
CA ASN A 113 -6.33 1.00 -24.35
C ASN A 113 -7.64 0.29 -23.97
N ASP A 114 -7.87 0.00 -22.69
CA ASP A 114 -8.99 -0.80 -22.23
C ASP A 114 -9.93 -0.03 -21.30
N ILE A 115 -11.12 -0.60 -21.08
CA ILE A 115 -12.10 -0.06 -20.14
C ILE A 115 -11.52 -0.16 -18.73
N LYS A 116 -11.54 0.95 -17.99
CA LYS A 116 -11.06 1.02 -16.61
C LYS A 116 -11.85 0.08 -15.70
N ARG A 117 -11.12 -0.82 -15.04
CA ARG A 117 -11.66 -1.58 -13.93
C ARG A 117 -11.51 -0.79 -12.63
N LYS A 118 -12.54 -0.78 -11.80
CA LYS A 118 -12.50 -0.22 -10.46
C LYS A 118 -12.06 -1.27 -9.45
N TYR A 119 -11.14 -0.89 -8.57
CA TYR A 119 -10.71 -1.71 -7.44
C TYR A 119 -11.10 -1.04 -6.14
N ASP A 120 -11.43 -1.83 -5.13
CA ASP A 120 -11.67 -1.28 -3.80
C ASP A 120 -10.37 -0.83 -3.16
N ILE A 121 -9.30 -1.61 -3.31
CA ILE A 121 -8.00 -1.27 -2.75
C ILE A 121 -6.87 -1.71 -3.68
N ILE A 122 -5.89 -0.83 -3.86
CA ILE A 122 -4.67 -1.12 -4.62
C ILE A 122 -3.46 -1.03 -3.70
N PHE A 123 -2.59 -2.04 -3.80
CA PHE A 123 -1.30 -2.09 -3.11
C PHE A 123 -0.20 -1.91 -4.14
N ILE A 124 0.76 -1.03 -3.85
CA ILE A 124 1.98 -0.91 -4.66
C ILE A 124 3.17 -1.18 -3.76
N ASP A 125 3.90 -2.25 -4.05
CA ASP A 125 5.14 -2.59 -3.34
C ASP A 125 6.36 -2.05 -4.08
N GLU A 126 7.48 -1.94 -3.37
CA GLU A 126 8.72 -1.39 -3.89
C GLU A 126 8.58 0.03 -4.45
N CYS A 127 7.78 0.86 -3.81
CA CYS A 127 7.48 2.22 -4.29
C CYS A 127 8.72 3.10 -4.47
N SER A 128 9.78 2.86 -3.70
CA SER A 128 11.03 3.61 -3.81
C SER A 128 11.73 3.41 -5.16
N THR A 129 11.39 2.35 -5.90
CA THR A 129 11.95 2.07 -7.23
C THR A 129 11.05 2.52 -8.37
N VAL A 130 9.86 2.99 -8.08
CA VAL A 130 8.91 3.46 -9.09
C VAL A 130 9.21 4.92 -9.43
N SER A 131 9.38 5.23 -10.71
CA SER A 131 9.69 6.59 -11.16
C SER A 131 8.50 7.54 -10.99
N ASN A 132 8.79 8.84 -10.96
CA ASN A 132 7.75 9.87 -10.95
C ASN A 132 6.80 9.72 -12.15
N LYS A 133 7.36 9.43 -13.32
CA LYS A 133 6.57 9.25 -14.54
C LYS A 133 5.61 8.08 -14.43
N GLU A 134 6.08 6.93 -13.96
CA GLU A 134 5.25 5.73 -13.81
C GLU A 134 4.15 5.92 -12.76
N MET A 135 4.49 6.54 -11.64
CA MET A 135 3.51 6.83 -10.60
C MET A 135 2.44 7.81 -11.06
N LYS A 136 2.85 8.83 -11.80
CA LYS A 136 1.91 9.80 -12.38
C LYS A 136 0.95 9.11 -13.36
N GLU A 137 1.46 8.28 -14.25
CA GLU A 137 0.65 7.50 -15.19
C GLU A 137 -0.34 6.60 -14.44
N PHE A 138 0.13 5.89 -13.44
CA PHE A 138 -0.73 5.03 -12.61
C PHE A 138 -1.87 5.83 -12.00
N LEU A 139 -1.58 6.95 -11.35
CA LEU A 139 -2.60 7.76 -10.68
C LEU A 139 -3.62 8.34 -11.67
N GLU A 140 -3.24 8.61 -12.91
CA GLU A 140 -4.13 9.08 -13.96
C GLU A 140 -5.03 7.97 -14.52
N LEU A 141 -4.55 6.72 -14.56
CA LEU A 141 -5.24 5.59 -15.15
C LEU A 141 -6.11 4.81 -14.15
N ALA A 142 -5.68 4.73 -12.91
CA ALA A 142 -6.29 3.84 -11.93
C ALA A 142 -7.58 4.41 -11.34
N ASP A 143 -8.55 3.50 -11.11
CA ASP A 143 -9.79 3.80 -10.40
C ASP A 143 -9.85 2.91 -9.15
N TYR A 144 -9.84 3.51 -7.97
CA TYR A 144 -9.76 2.82 -6.69
C TYR A 144 -10.34 3.68 -5.57
N LYS A 145 -10.67 3.03 -4.45
CA LYS A 145 -11.11 3.74 -3.24
C LYS A 145 -9.94 3.98 -2.28
N LEU A 146 -9.15 2.95 -2.03
CA LEU A 146 -8.05 2.98 -1.07
C LEU A 146 -6.73 2.62 -1.74
N LEU A 147 -5.65 3.26 -1.29
CA LEU A 147 -4.31 3.04 -1.83
C LEU A 147 -3.32 2.78 -0.69
N VAL A 148 -2.57 1.69 -0.80
CA VAL A 148 -1.49 1.33 0.12
C VAL A 148 -0.17 1.35 -0.64
N LEU A 149 0.74 2.21 -0.20
CA LEU A 149 2.07 2.38 -0.81
C LEU A 149 3.11 1.84 0.15
N VAL A 150 3.93 0.91 -0.32
CA VAL A 150 4.92 0.20 0.51
C VAL A 150 6.30 0.35 -0.08
N GLY A 151 7.28 0.69 0.74
CA GLY A 151 8.65 0.83 0.27
C GLY A 151 9.68 0.93 1.39
N ASP A 152 10.94 0.98 0.99
CA ASP A 152 12.05 1.06 1.92
C ASP A 152 12.25 2.49 2.44
N THR A 153 12.70 2.59 3.69
CA THR A 153 12.83 3.86 4.39
C THR A 153 14.00 4.70 3.88
N TYR A 154 15.04 4.07 3.37
CA TYR A 154 16.27 4.75 2.97
C TYR A 154 16.77 4.23 1.63
N GLN A 155 16.35 4.88 0.55
CA GLN A 155 17.03 4.71 -0.74
C GLN A 155 17.52 6.08 -1.20
N ILE A 156 18.76 6.37 -0.84
CA ILE A 156 19.42 7.63 -1.15
C ILE A 156 19.72 7.77 -2.65
N GLU A 157 19.60 6.70 -3.42
CA GLU A 157 20.08 6.61 -4.79
C GLU A 157 19.01 6.69 -5.86
N SER A 158 17.81 7.12 -5.54
CA SER A 158 16.71 7.14 -6.50
C SER A 158 16.60 8.45 -7.30
N ILE A 159 17.72 9.14 -7.53
CA ILE A 159 17.71 10.37 -8.32
C ILE A 159 17.16 10.12 -9.74
N GLU A 160 17.45 8.96 -10.31
CA GLU A 160 16.94 8.56 -11.64
C GLU A 160 15.45 8.18 -11.62
N PHE A 161 14.94 7.71 -10.49
CA PHE A 161 13.56 7.27 -10.35
C PHE A 161 12.65 8.34 -9.76
N GLY A 162 13.21 9.46 -9.33
CA GLY A 162 12.46 10.51 -8.67
C GLY A 162 12.33 10.24 -7.18
N ASN A 163 11.80 11.21 -6.45
CA ASN A 163 11.71 11.18 -5.00
C ASN A 163 10.27 11.33 -4.49
N TRP A 164 9.30 11.04 -5.33
CA TRP A 164 7.90 11.24 -4.98
C TRP A 164 7.51 10.49 -3.69
N PHE A 165 8.02 9.28 -3.52
CA PHE A 165 7.67 8.43 -2.38
C PHE A 165 8.14 9.04 -1.04
N ASP A 166 9.31 9.63 -1.00
CA ASP A 166 9.78 10.35 0.19
C ASP A 166 9.04 11.68 0.38
N THR A 167 8.75 12.36 -0.72
CA THR A 167 8.11 13.68 -0.70
C THR A 167 6.67 13.62 -0.18
N ILE A 168 5.90 12.59 -0.55
CA ILE A 168 4.50 12.50 -0.17
C ILE A 168 4.29 12.40 1.34
N ARG A 169 5.29 11.93 2.08
CA ARG A 169 5.23 11.82 3.54
C ARG A 169 4.86 13.14 4.21
N GLY A 170 5.33 14.26 3.68
CA GLY A 170 5.02 15.59 4.20
C GLY A 170 3.57 16.04 3.99
N PHE A 171 2.80 15.32 3.18
CA PHE A 171 1.42 15.67 2.85
C PHE A 171 0.38 14.71 3.43
N LEU A 172 0.82 13.77 4.26
CA LEU A 172 -0.04 12.76 4.88
C LEU A 172 -0.21 13.02 6.37
N PRO A 173 -1.39 12.72 6.94
CA PRO A 173 -1.53 12.71 8.40
C PRO A 173 -0.65 11.59 8.98
N GLU A 174 -0.14 11.78 10.19
CA GLU A 174 0.70 10.78 10.86
C GLU A 174 0.02 9.40 10.96
N SER A 175 -1.29 9.38 11.15
CA SER A 175 -2.07 8.14 11.24
C SER A 175 -2.00 7.29 9.95
N ALA A 176 -1.68 7.91 8.82
CA ALA A 176 -1.54 7.22 7.53
C ALA A 176 -0.10 6.82 7.20
N ILE A 177 0.85 7.09 8.10
CA ILE A 177 2.27 6.75 7.93
C ILE A 177 2.63 5.67 8.94
N CYS A 178 3.06 4.52 8.45
CA CYS A 178 3.54 3.42 9.26
C CYS A 178 5.02 3.18 9.00
N GLU A 179 5.84 3.20 10.04
CA GLU A 179 7.24 2.78 9.97
C GLU A 179 7.40 1.47 10.72
N LEU A 180 7.77 0.42 10.00
CA LEU A 180 8.06 -0.87 10.59
C LEU A 180 9.53 -0.93 10.98
N VAL A 181 9.80 -1.39 12.18
CA VAL A 181 11.17 -1.56 12.69
C VAL A 181 11.50 -3.03 12.83
N LYS A 182 12.79 -3.35 12.70
CA LYS A 182 13.25 -4.71 12.94
C LYS A 182 12.95 -5.11 14.39
N PRO A 183 12.39 -6.32 14.61
CA PRO A 183 12.22 -6.80 15.97
C PRO A 183 13.58 -6.89 16.67
N TYR A 184 13.61 -6.45 17.92
CA TYR A 184 14.80 -6.62 18.76
C TYR A 184 15.04 -8.11 18.96
N ARG A 185 16.22 -8.57 18.56
CA ARG A 185 16.68 -9.91 18.92
C ARG A 185 17.57 -9.75 20.14
N SER A 186 17.05 -10.16 21.28
CA SER A 186 17.87 -10.35 22.45
C SER A 186 18.78 -11.55 22.27
#